data_1dd39568bc7f6c3e5870239ff3427de3
#
_entry.id   1dd39568bc7f6c3e5870239ff3427de3
#
_cell.length_a   1.000
_cell.length_b   1.000
_cell.length_c   1.000
_cell.angle_alpha   90.00
_cell.angle_beta   90.00
_cell.angle_gamma   90.00
#
_symmetry.space_group_name_H-M   'P 1'
#
loop_
_entity.id
_entity.type
_entity.pdbx_description
1 polymer ?
#
loop_
_entity_poly.entity_id
_entity_poly.type
_entity_poly.pdbx_seq_one_letter_code
_entity_poly.pdbx_strand_id
1 'polypeptide(L)'
;NTNGAIRIADGDFIMFSDHDDTLAPNALYEIVKAVNEDLETDVVYTDEDKITMDGKTYYDPHFKPDFNLDLLRSNNYICHIFVVKKDIVNQVGLLRKEYDGAQDFDFILRCCEKAHKIKHIPKVLYHWRNHPASTAGDPTSKMYAYEAGRAAVAAHFERIGMKAEVTMTDQFGRYRTRLLVEGEPLI
;
A
#
# COMPACT_ATOMS: atom_id res chain seq x y z
N ASN A 1 -0.26 3.10 18.29
CA ASN A 1 1.00 2.91 17.57
C ASN A 1 0.98 1.57 16.81
N THR A 2 0.95 1.60 15.48
CA THR A 2 0.81 0.45 14.57
C THR A 2 1.83 -0.66 14.84
N ASN A 3 3.10 -0.31 15.07
CA ASN A 3 4.14 -1.29 15.40
C ASN A 3 3.87 -2.05 16.70
N GLY A 4 3.22 -1.42 17.67
CA GLY A 4 2.78 -2.09 18.89
C GLY A 4 1.67 -3.11 18.60
N ALA A 5 0.70 -2.75 17.76
CA ALA A 5 -0.38 -3.65 17.35
C ALA A 5 0.15 -4.86 16.56
N ILE A 6 1.09 -4.65 15.63
CA ILE A 6 1.73 -5.74 14.87
C ILE A 6 2.39 -6.77 15.81
N ARG A 7 3.06 -6.30 16.87
CA ARG A 7 3.76 -7.20 17.81
C ARG A 7 2.83 -8.11 18.61
N ILE A 8 1.62 -7.66 18.90
CA ILE A 8 0.65 -8.43 19.69
C ILE A 8 -0.35 -9.19 18.83
N ALA A 9 -0.38 -8.94 17.50
CA ALA A 9 -1.21 -9.69 16.59
C ALA A 9 -0.75 -11.15 16.51
N ASP A 10 -1.66 -12.11 16.68
CA ASP A 10 -1.39 -13.56 16.71
C ASP A 10 -2.04 -14.34 15.55
N GLY A 11 -2.83 -13.68 14.72
CA GLY A 11 -3.44 -14.27 13.51
C GLY A 11 -2.42 -14.61 12.41
N ASP A 12 -2.81 -15.49 11.50
CA ASP A 12 -2.00 -15.89 10.33
C ASP A 12 -1.82 -14.76 9.32
N PHE A 13 -2.77 -13.83 9.27
CA PHE A 13 -2.75 -12.63 8.44
C PHE A 13 -2.96 -11.38 9.29
N ILE A 14 -2.34 -10.28 8.90
CA ILE A 14 -2.50 -8.97 9.50
C ILE A 14 -3.14 -8.05 8.48
N MET A 15 -4.26 -7.43 8.84
CA MET A 15 -4.96 -6.43 8.06
C MET A 15 -4.66 -5.04 8.60
N PHE A 16 -4.36 -4.12 7.70
CA PHE A 16 -4.12 -2.72 8.02
C PHE A 16 -5.33 -1.88 7.63
N SER A 17 -5.85 -1.12 8.59
CA SER A 17 -6.91 -0.14 8.36
C SER A 17 -6.71 1.06 9.27
N ASP A 18 -7.16 2.22 8.83
CA ASP A 18 -7.14 3.42 9.66
C ASP A 18 -8.32 3.41 10.64
N HIS A 19 -8.14 4.07 11.78
CA HIS A 19 -9.08 3.97 12.91
C HIS A 19 -10.38 4.77 12.72
N ASP A 20 -10.39 5.71 11.79
CA ASP A 20 -11.53 6.58 11.45
C ASP A 20 -12.28 6.13 10.19
N ASP A 21 -11.77 5.10 9.51
CA ASP A 21 -12.36 4.53 8.31
C ASP A 21 -13.37 3.42 8.61
N THR A 22 -14.04 2.91 7.59
CA THR A 22 -15.01 1.84 7.73
C THR A 22 -14.81 0.72 6.71
N LEU A 23 -15.20 -0.49 7.09
CA LEU A 23 -15.17 -1.67 6.23
C LEU A 23 -16.58 -1.94 5.70
N ALA A 24 -16.67 -2.44 4.46
CA ALA A 24 -17.91 -3.04 3.98
C ALA A 24 -18.29 -4.25 4.88
N PRO A 25 -19.59 -4.51 5.13
CA PRO A 25 -20.04 -5.56 6.06
C PRO A 25 -19.52 -6.97 5.71
N ASN A 26 -19.21 -7.23 4.45
CA ASN A 26 -18.69 -8.50 3.94
C ASN A 26 -17.16 -8.49 3.73
N ALA A 27 -16.42 -7.44 4.12
CA ALA A 27 -15.00 -7.31 3.83
C ALA A 27 -14.18 -8.50 4.36
N LEU A 28 -14.34 -8.85 5.63
CA LEU A 28 -13.62 -9.97 6.22
C LEU A 28 -13.98 -11.32 5.57
N TYR A 29 -15.24 -11.51 5.21
CA TYR A 29 -15.68 -12.72 4.51
C TYR A 29 -14.98 -12.86 3.15
N GLU A 30 -14.92 -11.79 2.35
CA GLU A 30 -14.30 -11.82 1.03
C GLU A 30 -12.77 -12.04 1.12
N ILE A 31 -12.12 -11.45 2.12
CA ILE A 31 -10.70 -11.65 2.37
C ILE A 31 -10.42 -13.12 2.76
N VAL A 32 -11.13 -13.65 3.74
CA VAL A 32 -10.97 -15.04 4.19
C VAL A 32 -11.28 -16.02 3.07
N LYS A 33 -12.33 -15.74 2.28
CA LYS A 33 -12.67 -16.53 1.11
C LYS A 33 -11.52 -16.56 0.10
N ALA A 34 -10.96 -15.40 -0.25
CA ALA A 34 -9.86 -15.29 -1.21
C ALA A 34 -8.61 -16.06 -0.76
N VAL A 35 -8.27 -16.00 0.53
CA VAL A 35 -7.16 -16.76 1.12
C VAL A 35 -7.43 -18.26 1.12
N ASN A 36 -8.67 -18.70 1.42
CA ASN A 36 -9.04 -20.12 1.45
C ASN A 36 -9.13 -20.73 0.05
N GLU A 37 -9.49 -19.95 -0.97
CA GLU A 37 -9.49 -20.38 -2.37
C GLU A 37 -8.08 -20.66 -2.88
N ASP A 38 -7.07 -20.04 -2.26
CA ASP A 38 -5.68 -20.15 -2.67
C ASP A 38 -4.74 -19.93 -1.48
N LEU A 39 -4.35 -21.04 -0.85
CA LEU A 39 -3.52 -21.06 0.36
C LEU A 39 -2.08 -20.55 0.15
N GLU A 40 -1.65 -20.39 -1.11
CA GLU A 40 -0.36 -19.75 -1.44
C GLU A 40 -0.43 -18.22 -1.41
N THR A 41 -1.62 -17.64 -1.23
CA THR A 41 -1.78 -16.18 -1.16
C THR A 41 -1.04 -15.61 0.05
N ASP A 42 -0.13 -14.68 -0.21
CA ASP A 42 0.67 -14.01 0.82
C ASP A 42 0.16 -12.59 1.11
N VAL A 43 -0.40 -11.93 0.10
CA VAL A 43 -0.91 -10.56 0.18
C VAL A 43 -2.28 -10.48 -0.49
N VAL A 44 -3.20 -9.75 0.14
CA VAL A 44 -4.52 -9.41 -0.43
C VAL A 44 -4.70 -7.89 -0.36
N TYR A 45 -5.29 -7.31 -1.41
CA TYR A 45 -5.77 -5.93 -1.39
C TYR A 45 -7.11 -5.82 -2.14
N THR A 46 -7.83 -4.72 -1.88
CA THR A 46 -9.19 -4.52 -2.41
C THR A 46 -9.33 -3.14 -3.03
N ASP A 47 -10.43 -2.92 -3.74
CA ASP A 47 -10.87 -1.60 -4.12
C ASP A 47 -11.36 -0.81 -2.90
N GLU A 48 -11.39 0.50 -3.05
CA GLU A 48 -11.83 1.43 -2.01
C GLU A 48 -12.69 2.55 -2.60
N ASP A 49 -13.41 3.24 -1.75
CA ASP A 49 -14.05 4.52 -2.07
C ASP A 49 -13.89 5.49 -0.91
N LYS A 50 -14.51 6.64 -1.02
CA LYS A 50 -14.56 7.63 0.05
C LYS A 50 -15.94 7.66 0.69
N ILE A 51 -15.97 7.94 1.99
CA ILE A 51 -17.19 8.16 2.75
C ILE A 51 -17.18 9.55 3.39
N THR A 52 -18.32 10.23 3.40
CA THR A 52 -18.47 11.51 4.08
C THR A 52 -18.29 11.38 5.60
N MET A 53 -17.98 12.49 6.28
CA MET A 53 -17.79 12.53 7.75
C MET A 53 -18.98 11.97 8.53
N ASP A 54 -20.20 12.20 8.04
CA ASP A 54 -21.43 11.70 8.67
C ASP A 54 -21.72 10.22 8.35
N GLY A 55 -20.89 9.59 7.53
CA GLY A 55 -21.00 8.18 7.19
C GLY A 55 -22.17 7.82 6.25
N LYS A 56 -22.78 8.80 5.56
CA LYS A 56 -24.01 8.57 4.79
C LYS A 56 -23.82 8.48 3.28
N THR A 57 -22.78 9.08 2.75
CA THR A 57 -22.57 9.17 1.30
C THR A 57 -21.23 8.56 0.91
N TYR A 58 -21.26 7.61 -0.02
CA TYR A 58 -20.10 7.00 -0.64
C TYR A 58 -19.84 7.66 -1.99
N TYR A 59 -18.58 7.94 -2.34
CA TYR A 59 -18.20 8.62 -3.57
C TYR A 59 -16.75 8.35 -3.94
N ASP A 60 -16.35 8.75 -5.14
CA ASP A 60 -14.99 8.67 -5.67
C ASP A 60 -14.37 7.26 -5.55
N PRO A 61 -15.01 6.22 -6.16
CA PRO A 61 -14.49 4.87 -6.07
C PRO A 61 -13.15 4.76 -6.81
N HIS A 62 -12.20 4.07 -6.18
CA HIS A 62 -10.91 3.72 -6.73
C HIS A 62 -10.89 2.23 -7.06
N PHE A 63 -11.16 1.90 -8.32
CA PHE A 63 -11.03 0.54 -8.85
C PHE A 63 -9.58 0.28 -9.22
N LYS A 64 -8.97 -0.68 -8.55
CA LYS A 64 -7.54 -1.00 -8.68
C LYS A 64 -7.35 -2.10 -9.73
N PRO A 65 -6.23 -2.11 -10.46
CA PRO A 65 -5.89 -3.24 -11.33
C PRO A 65 -5.43 -4.44 -10.50
N ASP A 66 -5.34 -5.61 -11.13
CA ASP A 66 -4.55 -6.71 -10.61
C ASP A 66 -3.09 -6.25 -10.38
N PHE A 67 -2.37 -6.99 -9.53
CA PHE A 67 -1.05 -6.56 -9.06
C PHE A 67 -0.12 -6.17 -10.21
N ASN A 68 0.32 -4.93 -10.15
CA ASN A 68 1.27 -4.36 -11.10
C ASN A 68 2.39 -3.64 -10.33
N LEU A 69 3.58 -4.24 -10.34
CA LEU A 69 4.73 -3.71 -9.62
C LEU A 69 5.20 -2.36 -10.16
N ASP A 70 5.12 -2.12 -11.47
CA ASP A 70 5.56 -0.84 -12.04
C ASP A 70 4.58 0.28 -11.66
N LEU A 71 3.29 -0.02 -11.56
CA LEU A 71 2.32 0.93 -11.01
C LEU A 71 2.59 1.19 -9.53
N LEU A 72 2.90 0.15 -8.74
CA LEU A 72 3.26 0.32 -7.32
C LEU A 72 4.53 1.17 -7.14
N ARG A 73 5.49 1.07 -8.03
CA ARG A 73 6.69 1.93 -8.06
C ARG A 73 6.39 3.38 -8.42
N SER A 74 5.22 3.64 -9.00
CA SER A 74 4.79 4.98 -9.40
C SER A 74 3.90 5.65 -8.36
N ASN A 75 3.12 4.91 -7.62
CA ASN A 75 2.27 5.40 -6.51
C ASN A 75 1.84 4.25 -5.60
N ASN A 76 1.43 4.59 -4.38
CA ASN A 76 0.86 3.62 -3.43
C ASN A 76 -0.62 3.34 -3.76
N TYR A 77 -0.90 2.70 -4.90
CA TYR A 77 -2.27 2.41 -5.30
C TYR A 77 -2.95 1.32 -4.45
N ILE A 78 -2.17 0.47 -3.77
CA ILE A 78 -2.70 -0.60 -2.91
C ILE A 78 -3.35 0.00 -1.66
N CYS A 79 -2.65 0.86 -0.96
CA CYS A 79 -2.97 1.61 0.26
C CYS A 79 -3.93 0.89 1.23
N HIS A 80 -5.25 0.92 0.98
CA HIS A 80 -6.31 0.31 1.79
C HIS A 80 -7.25 -0.56 0.95
N ILE A 81 -7.70 -1.73 1.39
CA ILE A 81 -7.19 -2.52 2.51
C ILE A 81 -5.90 -3.20 2.07
N PHE A 82 -4.96 -3.32 2.98
CA PHE A 82 -3.77 -4.15 2.78
C PHE A 82 -3.78 -5.27 3.82
N VAL A 83 -3.75 -6.52 3.35
CA VAL A 83 -3.73 -7.72 4.18
C VAL A 83 -2.50 -8.53 3.81
N VAL A 84 -1.72 -8.93 4.79
CA VAL A 84 -0.46 -9.64 4.54
C VAL A 84 -0.27 -10.79 5.52
N LYS A 85 0.28 -11.89 5.04
CA LYS A 85 0.64 -13.05 5.84
C LYS A 85 1.65 -12.67 6.92
N LYS A 86 1.43 -13.11 8.16
CA LYS A 86 2.29 -12.77 9.28
C LYS A 86 3.75 -13.17 9.06
N ASP A 87 3.99 -14.27 8.37
CA ASP A 87 5.35 -14.72 8.02
C ASP A 87 6.11 -13.72 7.15
N ILE A 88 5.41 -13.04 6.21
CA ILE A 88 6.02 -11.95 5.43
C ILE A 88 6.37 -10.77 6.34
N VAL A 89 5.48 -10.40 7.25
CA VAL A 89 5.73 -9.33 8.23
C VAL A 89 6.95 -9.66 9.10
N ASN A 90 7.08 -10.90 9.54
CA ASN A 90 8.24 -11.35 10.32
C ASN A 90 9.57 -11.24 9.53
N GLN A 91 9.54 -11.46 8.22
CA GLN A 91 10.71 -11.34 7.35
C GLN A 91 11.10 -9.89 7.08
N VAL A 92 10.12 -9.01 6.82
CA VAL A 92 10.39 -7.61 6.44
C VAL A 92 10.52 -6.67 7.64
N GLY A 93 10.04 -7.08 8.80
CA GLY A 93 10.03 -6.29 10.03
C GLY A 93 8.90 -5.26 10.07
N LEU A 94 9.04 -4.30 10.96
CA LEU A 94 8.00 -3.31 11.29
C LEU A 94 8.01 -2.09 10.35
N LEU A 95 7.01 -1.21 10.52
CA LEU A 95 7.00 0.10 9.88
C LEU A 95 8.19 0.93 10.38
N ARG A 96 8.85 1.64 9.49
CA ARG A 96 10.10 2.37 9.72
C ARG A 96 9.85 3.86 9.85
N LYS A 97 10.40 4.46 10.90
CA LYS A 97 10.20 5.87 11.24
C LYS A 97 10.79 6.84 10.19
N GLU A 98 11.86 6.43 9.53
CA GLU A 98 12.50 7.25 8.49
C GLU A 98 11.60 7.52 7.28
N TYR A 99 10.47 6.80 7.18
CA TYR A 99 9.44 7.00 6.14
C TYR A 99 8.15 7.57 6.72
N ASP A 100 8.20 8.26 7.86
CA ASP A 100 7.00 8.89 8.45
C ASP A 100 6.25 9.73 7.40
N GLY A 101 4.93 9.48 7.29
CA GLY A 101 4.06 10.06 6.25
C GLY A 101 3.85 9.18 5.02
N ALA A 102 4.76 8.18 4.77
CA ALA A 102 4.63 7.15 3.75
C ALA A 102 5.16 5.79 4.26
N GLN A 103 5.09 5.57 5.57
CA GLN A 103 5.58 4.34 6.21
C GLN A 103 4.81 3.09 5.76
N ASP A 104 3.55 3.24 5.40
CA ASP A 104 2.70 2.21 4.79
C ASP A 104 3.22 1.83 3.40
N PHE A 105 3.58 2.81 2.58
CA PHE A 105 4.11 2.58 1.24
C PHE A 105 5.44 1.82 1.27
N ASP A 106 6.39 2.24 2.14
CA ASP A 106 7.62 1.48 2.37
C ASP A 106 7.35 0.05 2.81
N PHE A 107 6.39 -0.13 3.72
CA PHE A 107 6.04 -1.43 4.25
C PHE A 107 5.41 -2.33 3.17
N ILE A 108 4.46 -1.79 2.37
CA ILE A 108 3.82 -2.50 1.26
C ILE A 108 4.87 -2.95 0.22
N LEU A 109 5.80 -2.06 -0.18
CA LEU A 109 6.88 -2.40 -1.10
C LEU A 109 7.71 -3.57 -0.57
N ARG A 110 8.16 -3.51 0.70
CA ARG A 110 8.93 -4.60 1.34
C ARG A 110 8.15 -5.92 1.41
N CYS A 111 6.86 -5.86 1.72
CA CYS A 111 6.01 -7.05 1.73
C CYS A 111 5.87 -7.64 0.32
N CYS A 112 5.62 -6.81 -0.69
CA CYS A 112 5.51 -7.25 -2.09
C CYS A 112 6.83 -7.81 -2.64
N GLU A 113 8.00 -7.37 -2.14
CA GLU A 113 9.32 -7.94 -2.49
C GLU A 113 9.48 -9.40 -2.01
N LYS A 114 8.76 -9.80 -0.97
CA LYS A 114 8.84 -11.14 -0.36
C LYS A 114 7.65 -12.03 -0.70
N ALA A 115 6.54 -11.45 -1.11
CA ALA A 115 5.34 -12.18 -1.45
C ALA A 115 5.52 -12.94 -2.77
N HIS A 116 5.14 -14.21 -2.79
CA HIS A 116 5.06 -15.02 -4.01
C HIS A 116 3.74 -14.81 -4.73
N LYS A 117 2.65 -14.61 -3.96
CA LYS A 117 1.32 -14.46 -4.52
C LYS A 117 0.55 -13.31 -3.91
N ILE A 118 0.17 -12.36 -4.77
CA ILE A 118 -0.56 -11.16 -4.42
C ILE A 118 -1.92 -11.23 -5.11
N LYS A 119 -3.00 -11.19 -4.32
CA LYS A 119 -4.37 -11.32 -4.77
C LYS A 119 -5.10 -9.99 -4.70
N HIS A 120 -5.67 -9.55 -5.81
CA HIS A 120 -6.63 -8.46 -5.86
C HIS A 120 -8.05 -9.01 -5.68
N ILE A 121 -8.85 -8.38 -4.84
CA ILE A 121 -10.30 -8.59 -4.76
C ILE A 121 -10.97 -7.36 -5.39
N PRO A 122 -11.53 -7.46 -6.62
CA PRO A 122 -12.11 -6.33 -7.34
C PRO A 122 -13.50 -5.96 -6.77
N LYS A 123 -13.51 -5.58 -5.51
CA LYS A 123 -14.70 -5.14 -4.77
C LYS A 123 -14.32 -3.99 -3.87
N VAL A 124 -15.19 -2.97 -3.78
CA VAL A 124 -15.06 -1.89 -2.81
C VAL A 124 -15.40 -2.45 -1.43
N LEU A 125 -14.36 -2.70 -0.65
CA LEU A 125 -14.48 -3.28 0.71
C LEU A 125 -13.97 -2.35 1.79
N TYR A 126 -13.48 -1.18 1.43
CA TYR A 126 -12.96 -0.16 2.31
C TYR A 126 -13.52 1.21 1.94
N HIS A 127 -13.86 2.00 2.97
CA HIS A 127 -14.44 3.32 2.82
C HIS A 127 -13.60 4.33 3.60
N TRP A 128 -12.77 5.08 2.88
CA TRP A 128 -11.91 6.10 3.44
C TRP A 128 -12.70 7.33 3.84
N ARG A 129 -12.69 7.64 5.12
CA ARG A 129 -13.43 8.81 5.65
C ARG A 129 -12.71 10.10 5.31
N ASN A 130 -13.38 10.94 4.53
CA ASN A 130 -12.81 12.22 4.14
C ASN A 130 -12.93 13.23 5.27
N HIS A 131 -11.79 13.53 5.90
CA HIS A 131 -11.69 14.53 6.96
C HIS A 131 -11.04 15.82 6.41
N PRO A 132 -11.52 17.04 6.77
CA PRO A 132 -10.94 18.30 6.32
C PRO A 132 -9.43 18.48 6.61
N ALA A 133 -8.94 17.82 7.67
CA ALA A 133 -7.53 17.79 8.05
C ALA A 133 -6.73 16.64 7.40
N SER A 134 -7.36 15.84 6.51
CA SER A 134 -6.67 14.76 5.81
C SER A 134 -5.70 15.30 4.74
N THR A 135 -4.78 14.46 4.30
CA THR A 135 -3.81 14.80 3.22
C THR A 135 -4.50 15.23 1.93
N ALA A 136 -5.74 14.81 1.71
CA ALA A 136 -6.55 15.20 0.56
C ALA A 136 -7.00 16.69 0.59
N GLY A 137 -6.98 17.35 1.77
CA GLY A 137 -7.44 18.73 1.92
C GLY A 137 -6.38 19.80 1.58
N ASP A 138 -5.11 19.57 1.94
CA ASP A 138 -3.98 20.44 1.61
C ASP A 138 -2.72 19.60 1.34
N PRO A 139 -2.45 19.24 0.08
CA PRO A 139 -1.27 18.47 -0.29
C PRO A 139 0.05 19.17 0.05
N THR A 140 0.09 20.50 0.07
CA THR A 140 1.33 21.26 0.30
C THR A 140 1.81 21.19 1.76
N SER A 141 0.89 20.99 2.69
CA SER A 141 1.21 20.87 4.13
C SER A 141 1.98 19.61 4.49
N LYS A 142 2.05 18.61 3.58
CA LYS A 142 2.66 17.30 3.83
C LYS A 142 3.72 16.91 2.79
N MET A 143 4.48 17.89 2.30
CA MET A 143 5.59 17.62 1.37
C MET A 143 6.57 16.56 1.87
N TYR A 144 6.80 16.49 3.19
CA TYR A 144 7.63 15.47 3.80
C TYR A 144 7.14 14.04 3.51
N ALA A 145 5.82 13.82 3.44
CA ALA A 145 5.24 12.51 3.15
C ALA A 145 5.52 12.07 1.69
N TYR A 146 5.46 13.02 0.75
CA TYR A 146 5.79 12.73 -0.65
C TYR A 146 7.28 12.46 -0.85
N GLU A 147 8.16 13.19 -0.13
CA GLU A 147 9.60 12.89 -0.12
C GLU A 147 9.88 11.54 0.52
N ALA A 148 9.21 11.18 1.61
CA ALA A 148 9.32 9.87 2.23
C ALA A 148 8.88 8.76 1.27
N GLY A 149 7.79 8.95 0.51
CA GLY A 149 7.33 8.02 -0.51
C GLY A 149 8.34 7.86 -1.66
N ARG A 150 8.93 8.97 -2.14
CA ARG A 150 10.02 8.93 -3.13
C ARG A 150 11.20 8.12 -2.60
N ALA A 151 11.60 8.37 -1.34
CA ALA A 151 12.70 7.66 -0.69
C ALA A 151 12.38 6.16 -0.51
N ALA A 152 11.12 5.81 -0.20
CA ALA A 152 10.68 4.42 -0.10
C ALA A 152 10.83 3.66 -1.43
N VAL A 153 10.45 4.28 -2.55
CA VAL A 153 10.65 3.71 -3.89
C VAL A 153 12.13 3.59 -4.24
N ALA A 154 12.96 4.60 -3.94
CA ALA A 154 14.40 4.53 -4.17
C ALA A 154 15.05 3.38 -3.37
N ALA A 155 14.71 3.27 -2.08
CA ALA A 155 15.18 2.17 -1.23
C ALA A 155 14.68 0.79 -1.69
N HIS A 156 13.50 0.70 -2.31
CA HIS A 156 13.04 -0.52 -2.96
C HIS A 156 14.01 -0.96 -4.06
N PHE A 157 14.40 -0.04 -4.96
CA PHE A 157 15.34 -0.37 -6.04
C PHE A 157 16.71 -0.80 -5.51
N GLU A 158 17.21 -0.15 -4.45
CA GLU A 158 18.45 -0.56 -3.79
C GLU A 158 18.36 -1.98 -3.23
N ARG A 159 17.26 -2.33 -2.55
CA ARG A 159 17.05 -3.68 -1.97
C ARG A 159 17.00 -4.79 -3.02
N ILE A 160 16.43 -4.51 -4.19
CA ILE A 160 16.35 -5.50 -5.29
C ILE A 160 17.57 -5.47 -6.21
N GLY A 161 18.58 -4.64 -5.91
CA GLY A 161 19.83 -4.54 -6.68
C GLY A 161 19.67 -3.90 -8.06
N MET A 162 18.63 -3.10 -8.28
CA MET A 162 18.41 -2.38 -9.53
C MET A 162 18.82 -0.92 -9.40
N LYS A 163 19.54 -0.39 -10.38
CA LYS A 163 19.86 1.04 -10.43
C LYS A 163 18.71 1.82 -11.05
N ALA A 164 18.18 2.77 -10.31
CA ALA A 164 17.09 3.63 -10.76
C ALA A 164 17.24 5.05 -10.21
N GLU A 165 16.76 6.00 -10.98
CA GLU A 165 16.55 7.37 -10.56
C GLU A 165 15.05 7.57 -10.28
N VAL A 166 14.70 7.99 -9.07
CA VAL A 166 13.32 8.20 -8.65
C VAL A 166 13.10 9.69 -8.36
N THR A 167 12.21 10.30 -9.12
CA THR A 167 11.85 11.72 -8.99
C THR A 167 10.37 11.90 -8.72
N MET A 168 10.00 12.99 -8.05
CA MET A 168 8.60 13.39 -7.97
C MET A 168 8.12 13.90 -9.33
N THR A 169 6.82 13.75 -9.58
CA THR A 169 6.14 14.37 -10.72
C THR A 169 5.47 15.68 -10.26
N ASP A 170 4.79 16.36 -11.18
CA ASP A 170 3.91 17.49 -10.89
C ASP A 170 2.63 17.11 -10.14
N GLN A 171 2.34 15.80 -10.04
CA GLN A 171 1.22 15.26 -9.27
C GLN A 171 1.72 14.69 -7.94
N PHE A 172 1.15 15.17 -6.85
CA PHE A 172 1.49 14.70 -5.50
C PHE A 172 1.24 13.20 -5.33
N GLY A 173 2.19 12.51 -4.67
CA GLY A 173 2.12 11.08 -4.44
C GLY A 173 2.38 10.22 -5.68
N ARG A 174 2.81 10.83 -6.79
CA ARG A 174 3.24 10.12 -8.00
C ARG A 174 4.72 10.31 -8.27
N TYR A 175 5.37 9.22 -8.59
CA TYR A 175 6.82 9.14 -8.78
C TYR A 175 7.13 8.67 -10.20
N ARG A 176 8.14 9.29 -10.80
CA ARG A 176 8.73 8.82 -12.05
C ARG A 176 9.96 8.00 -11.74
N THR A 177 9.98 6.78 -12.21
CA THR A 177 11.11 5.88 -12.10
C THR A 177 11.81 5.76 -13.44
N ARG A 178 13.10 6.02 -13.47
CA ARG A 178 13.97 5.82 -14.63
C ARG A 178 14.98 4.73 -14.27
N LEU A 179 14.85 3.57 -14.90
CA LEU A 179 15.84 2.51 -14.76
C LEU A 179 17.14 2.90 -15.49
N LEU A 180 18.26 2.70 -14.83
CA LEU A 180 19.58 2.92 -15.40
C LEU A 180 20.10 1.59 -15.94
N VAL A 181 20.03 1.42 -17.24
CA VAL A 181 20.52 0.21 -17.93
C VAL A 181 22.04 0.30 -18.04
N GLU A 182 22.75 -0.72 -17.55
CA GLU A 182 24.19 -0.85 -17.70
C GLU A 182 24.51 -1.80 -18.86
N GLY A 183 25.45 -1.40 -19.71
CA GLY A 183 25.87 -2.18 -20.89
C GLY A 183 25.06 -1.86 -22.14
N GLU A 184 25.38 -2.59 -23.21
CA GLU A 184 24.66 -2.55 -24.49
C GLU A 184 23.73 -3.77 -24.56
N PRO A 185 22.39 -3.61 -24.34
CA PRO A 185 21.46 -4.71 -24.52
C PRO A 185 21.48 -5.17 -25.96
N LEU A 186 21.66 -6.47 -26.19
CA LEU A 186 21.44 -7.07 -27.50
C LEU A 186 19.96 -7.03 -27.84
N ILE A 187 19.59 -6.31 -28.88
CA ILE A 187 18.25 -6.25 -29.44
C ILE A 187 18.13 -7.23 -30.57
#